data_6590a8959db2222a30f95d1fc9cd5047
#
_entry.id   6590a8959db2222a30f95d1fc9cd5047
#
_cell.length_a   1.000
_cell.length_b   1.000
_cell.length_c   1.000
_cell.angle_alpha   90.00
_cell.angle_beta   90.00
_cell.angle_gamma   90.00
#
_symmetry.space_group_name_H-M   'P 1'
#
loop_
_entity.id
_entity.type
_entity.pdbx_description
1 polymer ?
#
loop_
_entity_poly.entity_id
_entity_poly.type
_entity_poly.pdbx_seq_one_letter_code
_entity_poly.pdbx_strand_id
1 'polypeptide(L)'
;MEEHMKKEIKKGISMILSLAMILTMSGGYHGKKVKAATKTAVKTQCTTYEGSNVGAQNYSRWTNPMKSYLAAQDDGSLMRVQYGSKIGGLLVEYYDKDYNLTDTKIVDEELPVFGGFYATKDNYYVITGQINKDEDNDLEVYRITKYDKKWNKIKSTGLKNCNTTYPFDAGSCRMDVSGKYMIIRTCHKMYKSNDGYNHQANVTIQVDIDQMEITDSYTSVADDNYGYVSHSFNQFVKTEDGHIIALDHGDAYPRAFIILKYQTDFTKGKFSPGYYTQCTKIPVLQFEGSTGNNTTGASAGGFEISDDHYLVAANTVIQDSTFSSHKTRNVFVAAVDKNTSKVTTH
;
A
#
# COMPACT_ATOMS: atom_id res chain seq x y z
N MET A 1 -26.45 16.71 12.55
CA MET A 1 -25.73 15.45 12.27
C MET A 1 -25.23 15.42 10.83
N GLU A 2 -26.07 15.62 9.84
CA GLU A 2 -25.72 15.65 8.41
C GLU A 2 -24.70 16.74 8.04
N GLU A 3 -24.81 17.90 8.63
CA GLU A 3 -23.92 19.04 8.37
C GLU A 3 -22.53 18.86 8.99
N HIS A 4 -22.44 18.21 10.16
CA HIS A 4 -21.19 17.86 10.79
C HIS A 4 -20.47 16.75 10.01
N MET A 5 -21.20 15.75 9.56
CA MET A 5 -20.69 14.68 8.69
C MET A 5 -20.17 15.23 7.37
N LYS A 6 -20.88 16.17 6.73
CA LYS A 6 -20.41 16.88 5.52
C LYS A 6 -19.12 17.67 5.76
N LYS A 7 -18.93 18.19 6.98
CA LYS A 7 -17.72 18.96 7.34
C LYS A 7 -16.52 18.05 7.56
N GLU A 8 -16.68 16.92 8.20
CA GLU A 8 -15.59 15.97 8.43
C GLU A 8 -15.24 15.17 7.18
N ILE A 9 -16.22 14.82 6.36
CA ILE A 9 -15.96 14.27 5.01
C ILE A 9 -15.18 15.28 4.15
N LYS A 10 -15.52 16.58 4.22
CA LYS A 10 -14.75 17.62 3.52
C LYS A 10 -13.31 17.73 4.03
N LYS A 11 -13.05 17.59 5.32
CA LYS A 11 -11.69 17.59 5.87
C LYS A 11 -10.92 16.33 5.46
N GLY A 12 -11.54 15.15 5.56
CA GLY A 12 -10.94 13.89 5.13
C GLY A 12 -10.66 13.87 3.63
N ILE A 13 -11.59 14.34 2.81
CA ILE A 13 -11.40 14.49 1.35
C ILE A 13 -10.31 15.51 1.06
N SER A 14 -10.22 16.61 1.83
CA SER A 14 -9.14 17.60 1.68
C SER A 14 -7.79 17.00 2.01
N MET A 15 -7.71 16.09 2.99
CA MET A 15 -6.49 15.41 3.38
C MET A 15 -6.07 14.32 2.36
N ILE A 16 -7.02 13.52 1.89
CA ILE A 16 -6.80 12.53 0.82
C ILE A 16 -6.44 13.23 -0.49
N LEU A 17 -7.13 14.31 -0.83
CA LEU A 17 -6.86 15.11 -2.01
C LEU A 17 -5.57 15.91 -1.86
N SER A 18 -5.16 16.34 -0.65
CA SER A 18 -3.86 16.98 -0.45
C SER A 18 -2.69 16.04 -0.71
N LEU A 19 -2.82 14.75 -0.35
CA LEU A 19 -1.82 13.74 -0.71
C LEU A 19 -1.88 13.34 -2.19
N ALA A 20 -3.05 13.41 -2.83
CA ALA A 20 -3.24 13.12 -4.26
C ALA A 20 -3.11 14.36 -5.16
N MET A 21 -3.48 15.55 -4.65
CA MET A 21 -3.53 16.81 -5.42
C MET A 21 -2.20 17.56 -5.52
N ILE A 22 -1.14 17.09 -4.91
CA ILE A 22 0.19 17.56 -5.31
C ILE A 22 0.49 17.17 -6.77
N LEU A 23 -0.34 16.34 -7.38
CA LEU A 23 -0.15 15.82 -8.74
C LEU A 23 -1.16 16.27 -9.80
N THR A 24 -2.30 16.87 -9.46
CA THR A 24 -3.22 17.35 -10.52
C THR A 24 -4.10 18.49 -10.01
N MET A 25 -3.69 19.72 -10.20
CA MET A 25 -4.60 20.87 -10.14
C MET A 25 -5.04 21.26 -11.55
N SER A 26 -6.23 20.84 -11.90
CA SER A 26 -7.01 21.56 -12.91
C SER A 26 -8.50 21.37 -12.65
N GLY A 27 -9.19 22.45 -12.29
CA GLY A 27 -10.64 22.56 -12.48
C GLY A 27 -11.46 23.02 -11.29
N GLY A 28 -11.73 24.30 -11.20
CA GLY A 28 -13.03 24.80 -10.78
C GLY A 28 -13.22 25.26 -9.34
N TYR A 29 -12.50 26.26 -8.93
CA TYR A 29 -12.99 27.23 -7.94
C TYR A 29 -12.76 28.65 -8.48
N HIS A 30 -13.80 29.50 -8.45
CA HIS A 30 -13.66 30.93 -8.70
C HIS A 30 -12.90 31.60 -7.54
N GLY A 31 -11.64 31.28 -7.42
CA GLY A 31 -10.64 31.99 -6.64
C GLY A 31 -9.76 32.77 -7.60
N LYS A 32 -9.40 33.99 -7.25
CA LYS A 32 -8.48 34.85 -7.99
C LYS A 32 -7.39 34.03 -8.65
N LYS A 33 -7.23 34.17 -9.99
CA LYS A 33 -6.09 33.60 -10.72
C LYS A 33 -4.79 34.00 -10.02
N VAL A 34 -4.29 33.16 -9.16
CA VAL A 34 -2.89 33.21 -8.79
C VAL A 34 -2.16 32.88 -10.08
N LYS A 35 -1.47 33.84 -10.66
CA LYS A 35 -0.48 33.56 -11.70
C LYS A 35 0.51 32.59 -11.07
N ALA A 36 0.37 31.32 -11.35
CA ALA A 36 1.46 30.39 -11.10
C ALA A 36 2.67 31.00 -11.82
N ALA A 37 3.69 31.34 -11.08
CA ALA A 37 4.95 31.70 -11.69
C ALA A 37 5.30 30.51 -12.59
N THR A 38 5.54 30.76 -13.84
CA THR A 38 6.08 29.79 -14.80
C THR A 38 7.51 29.48 -14.34
N LYS A 39 7.65 28.76 -13.24
CA LYS A 39 8.92 28.14 -12.89
C LYS A 39 9.11 26.97 -13.83
N THR A 40 10.21 26.96 -14.49
CA THR A 40 10.75 25.87 -15.30
C THR A 40 10.47 24.54 -14.59
N ALA A 41 9.85 23.61 -15.29
CA ALA A 41 9.59 22.28 -14.73
C ALA A 41 10.86 21.74 -14.08
N VAL A 42 10.76 21.34 -12.85
CA VAL A 42 11.89 20.73 -12.13
C VAL A 42 12.32 19.52 -12.93
N LYS A 43 13.54 19.54 -13.44
CA LYS A 43 14.11 18.39 -14.11
C LYS A 43 14.45 17.37 -13.05
N THR A 44 13.57 16.40 -12.85
CA THR A 44 13.89 15.24 -12.05
C THR A 44 14.57 14.21 -12.93
N GLN A 45 15.46 13.41 -12.38
CA GLN A 45 16.04 12.27 -13.10
C GLN A 45 15.04 11.13 -13.29
N CYS A 46 13.85 11.23 -12.72
CA CYS A 46 12.87 10.17 -12.73
C CYS A 46 12.32 9.82 -14.12
N THR A 47 12.44 10.69 -15.09
CA THR A 47 12.09 10.38 -16.48
C THR A 47 12.99 9.32 -17.11
N THR A 48 14.13 9.02 -16.50
CA THR A 48 15.07 8.00 -16.97
C THR A 48 14.82 6.63 -16.36
N TYR A 49 13.93 6.53 -15.39
CA TYR A 49 13.65 5.30 -14.67
C TYR A 49 12.28 4.74 -15.03
N GLU A 50 12.16 3.43 -15.00
CA GLU A 50 10.90 2.70 -15.14
C GLU A 50 9.92 2.96 -13.99
N GLY A 51 10.19 3.99 -13.22
CA GLY A 51 9.56 4.29 -11.95
C GLY A 51 8.23 5.01 -12.04
N SER A 52 7.49 4.87 -13.11
CA SER A 52 6.11 5.31 -13.10
C SER A 52 5.32 4.53 -12.07
N ASN A 53 4.46 5.21 -11.33
CA ASN A 53 3.47 4.58 -10.48
C ASN A 53 2.70 3.54 -11.29
N VAL A 54 2.88 2.32 -10.90
CA VAL A 54 2.56 1.15 -11.71
C VAL A 54 1.06 0.89 -11.79
N GLY A 55 0.26 1.53 -10.94
CA GLY A 55 -1.17 1.28 -10.90
C GLY A 55 -1.96 1.71 -12.13
N ALA A 56 -1.49 2.72 -12.85
CA ALA A 56 -2.30 3.36 -13.89
C ALA A 56 -2.25 2.67 -15.26
N GLN A 57 -1.27 1.83 -15.53
CA GLN A 57 -1.01 1.34 -16.88
C GLN A 57 -1.37 -0.12 -17.13
N ASN A 58 -1.66 -0.87 -16.11
CA ASN A 58 -1.98 -2.30 -16.25
C ASN A 58 -3.26 -2.66 -15.52
N TYR A 59 -4.35 -2.45 -16.18
CA TYR A 59 -5.70 -2.73 -15.65
C TYR A 59 -6.01 -4.21 -15.44
N SER A 60 -5.21 -5.08 -16.01
CA SER A 60 -5.36 -6.52 -15.79
C SER A 60 -4.71 -6.99 -14.49
N ARG A 61 -3.92 -6.13 -13.82
CA ARG A 61 -3.28 -6.46 -12.56
C ARG A 61 -4.05 -5.87 -11.39
N TRP A 62 -4.06 -6.61 -10.30
CA TRP A 62 -4.73 -6.23 -9.07
C TRP A 62 -4.02 -5.07 -8.37
N THR A 63 -2.71 -5.18 -8.19
CA THR A 63 -1.86 -4.12 -7.66
C THR A 63 -0.36 -4.47 -7.86
N ASN A 64 0.51 -3.53 -7.54
CA ASN A 64 1.97 -3.71 -7.56
C ASN A 64 2.63 -2.83 -6.50
N PRO A 65 3.86 -3.13 -6.07
CA PRO A 65 4.65 -2.24 -5.25
C PRO A 65 4.79 -0.85 -5.90
N MET A 66 4.60 0.18 -5.10
CA MET A 66 4.91 1.55 -5.55
C MET A 66 6.42 1.72 -5.68
N LYS A 67 6.85 2.39 -6.73
CA LYS A 67 8.27 2.62 -7.01
C LYS A 67 8.70 4.07 -6.79
N SER A 68 7.81 4.94 -6.36
CA SER A 68 8.10 6.35 -6.12
C SER A 68 7.30 6.85 -4.90
N TYR A 69 8.00 7.47 -4.00
CA TYR A 69 7.48 7.98 -2.73
C TYR A 69 7.89 9.43 -2.56
N LEU A 70 6.99 10.23 -2.03
CA LEU A 70 7.25 11.61 -1.66
C LEU A 70 7.10 11.76 -0.15
N ALA A 71 8.09 12.32 0.50
CA ALA A 71 8.10 12.59 1.93
C ALA A 71 8.36 14.07 2.19
N ALA A 72 7.42 14.72 2.86
CA ALA A 72 7.64 16.08 3.38
C ALA A 72 8.67 16.03 4.51
N GLN A 73 9.56 17.03 4.54
CA GLN A 73 10.52 17.23 5.62
C GLN A 73 9.99 18.29 6.58
N ASP A 74 10.50 18.29 7.82
CA ASP A 74 10.04 19.22 8.87
C ASP A 74 10.24 20.69 8.53
N ASP A 75 11.24 20.98 7.70
CA ASP A 75 11.53 22.34 7.22
C ASP A 75 10.68 22.78 6.02
N GLY A 76 9.77 21.92 5.55
CA GLY A 76 8.90 22.16 4.40
C GLY A 76 9.55 21.86 3.05
N SER A 77 10.77 21.35 3.03
CA SER A 77 11.38 20.75 1.84
C SER A 77 10.78 19.38 1.54
N LEU A 78 11.11 18.81 0.40
CA LEU A 78 10.62 17.50 -0.02
C LEU A 78 11.77 16.55 -0.31
N MET A 79 11.55 15.29 0.03
CA MET A 79 12.39 14.19 -0.40
C MET A 79 11.58 13.25 -1.28
N ARG A 80 12.10 12.86 -2.42
CA ARG A 80 11.55 11.83 -3.28
C ARG A 80 12.44 10.61 -3.26
N VAL A 81 11.86 9.45 -3.02
CA VAL A 81 12.55 8.17 -3.06
C VAL A 81 11.99 7.36 -4.22
N GLN A 82 12.83 6.92 -5.12
CA GLN A 82 12.43 6.13 -6.28
C GLN A 82 13.28 4.88 -6.40
N TYR A 83 12.63 3.78 -6.73
CA TYR A 83 13.33 2.59 -7.18
C TYR A 83 13.58 2.64 -8.69
N GLY A 84 14.78 2.27 -9.09
CA GLY A 84 15.14 2.15 -10.49
C GLY A 84 15.98 0.90 -10.75
N SER A 85 15.42 -0.06 -11.49
CA SER A 85 16.12 -1.31 -11.82
C SER A 85 17.44 -1.07 -12.55
N LYS A 86 17.54 0.02 -13.31
CA LYS A 86 18.76 0.40 -14.04
C LYS A 86 19.86 0.97 -13.15
N ILE A 87 19.53 1.44 -11.96
CA ILE A 87 20.51 1.95 -10.99
C ILE A 87 20.88 0.91 -9.93
N GLY A 88 20.14 -0.19 -9.86
CA GLY A 88 20.37 -1.22 -8.85
C GLY A 88 20.11 -0.73 -7.42
N GLY A 89 19.13 0.14 -7.25
CA GLY A 89 18.84 0.69 -5.93
C GLY A 89 17.83 1.82 -5.94
N LEU A 90 17.89 2.64 -4.90
CA LEU A 90 17.02 3.79 -4.72
C LEU A 90 17.75 5.06 -5.14
N LEU A 91 17.09 5.87 -5.98
CA LEU A 91 17.46 7.27 -6.17
C LEU A 91 16.67 8.09 -5.13
N VAL A 92 17.39 8.80 -4.30
CA VAL A 92 16.86 9.77 -3.35
C VAL A 92 17.16 11.16 -3.90
N GLU A 93 16.11 11.96 -4.06
CA GLU A 93 16.18 13.34 -4.54
C GLU A 93 15.68 14.28 -3.46
N TYR A 94 16.38 15.38 -3.23
CA TYR A 94 15.99 16.40 -2.27
C TYR A 94 15.61 17.67 -3.01
N TYR A 95 14.51 18.28 -2.60
CA TYR A 95 13.95 19.48 -3.22
C TYR A 95 13.74 20.55 -2.16
N ASP A 96 14.08 21.79 -2.49
CA ASP A 96 13.75 22.94 -1.65
C ASP A 96 12.22 23.23 -1.62
N LYS A 97 11.82 24.23 -0.86
CA LYS A 97 10.41 24.67 -0.74
C LYS A 97 9.82 25.19 -2.05
N ASP A 98 10.66 25.54 -2.98
CA ASP A 98 10.30 26.02 -4.32
C ASP A 98 10.34 24.88 -5.35
N TYR A 99 10.52 23.63 -4.90
CA TYR A 99 10.62 22.41 -5.70
C TYR A 99 11.82 22.36 -6.65
N ASN A 100 12.90 23.09 -6.36
CA ASN A 100 14.14 22.92 -7.09
C ASN A 100 14.92 21.73 -6.52
N LEU A 101 15.46 20.90 -7.39
CA LEU A 101 16.33 19.80 -7.00
C LEU A 101 17.63 20.37 -6.41
N THR A 102 17.93 20.02 -5.17
CA THR A 102 19.10 20.53 -4.43
C THR A 102 20.19 19.49 -4.28
N ASP A 103 19.83 18.22 -4.15
CA ASP A 103 20.78 17.12 -3.97
C ASP A 103 20.20 15.79 -4.43
N THR A 104 21.08 14.81 -4.70
CA THR A 104 20.72 13.44 -5.03
C THR A 104 21.64 12.45 -4.33
N LYS A 105 21.08 11.28 -3.98
CA LYS A 105 21.84 10.18 -3.42
C LYS A 105 21.36 8.85 -4.01
N ILE A 106 22.27 7.93 -4.24
CA ILE A 106 21.94 6.53 -4.56
C ILE A 106 22.17 5.70 -3.31
N VAL A 107 21.19 4.85 -3.00
CA VAL A 107 21.23 3.87 -1.92
C VAL A 107 21.10 2.50 -2.55
N ASP A 108 22.09 1.66 -2.36
CA ASP A 108 22.13 0.31 -2.93
C ASP A 108 20.97 -0.54 -2.41
N GLU A 109 20.41 -1.38 -3.27
CA GLU A 109 19.39 -2.34 -2.85
C GLU A 109 20.05 -3.49 -2.08
N GLU A 110 19.34 -3.94 -1.02
CA GLU A 110 19.82 -5.01 -0.16
C GLU A 110 19.49 -6.41 -0.72
N LEU A 111 18.34 -6.54 -1.36
CA LEU A 111 17.92 -7.72 -2.13
C LEU A 111 17.28 -7.26 -3.46
N PRO A 112 17.34 -8.08 -4.52
CA PRO A 112 17.11 -7.62 -5.89
C PRO A 112 15.66 -7.28 -6.26
N VAL A 113 14.69 -7.54 -5.39
CA VAL A 113 13.28 -7.21 -5.62
C VAL A 113 12.86 -6.13 -4.66
N PHE A 114 12.56 -4.95 -5.18
CA PHE A 114 12.07 -3.84 -4.37
C PHE A 114 10.61 -4.07 -3.96
N GLY A 115 10.32 -3.92 -2.67
CA GLY A 115 8.97 -3.99 -2.11
C GLY A 115 8.41 -2.63 -1.77
N GLY A 116 9.10 -1.84 -0.95
CA GLY A 116 8.56 -0.57 -0.50
C GLY A 116 9.51 0.28 0.32
N PHE A 117 9.06 1.51 0.56
CA PHE A 117 9.74 2.50 1.40
C PHE A 117 8.75 3.08 2.41
N TYR A 118 9.21 3.31 3.64
CA TYR A 118 8.46 3.98 4.69
C TYR A 118 9.35 4.94 5.46
N ALA A 119 8.84 6.13 5.75
CA ALA A 119 9.54 7.13 6.54
C ALA A 119 8.81 7.35 7.86
N THR A 120 9.53 7.19 8.97
CA THR A 120 9.12 7.72 10.27
C THR A 120 9.78 9.09 10.51
N LYS A 121 9.47 9.70 11.63
CA LYS A 121 10.14 10.95 12.04
C LYS A 121 11.66 10.77 12.10
N ASP A 122 12.14 9.67 12.64
CA ASP A 122 13.56 9.49 12.98
C ASP A 122 14.33 8.60 12.01
N ASN A 123 13.63 7.72 11.27
CA ASN A 123 14.27 6.69 10.45
C ASN A 123 13.57 6.50 9.10
N TYR A 124 14.32 5.89 8.19
CA TYR A 124 13.80 5.34 6.94
C TYR A 124 13.85 3.81 6.98
N TYR A 125 12.88 3.19 6.33
CA TYR A 125 12.79 1.73 6.19
C TYR A 125 12.60 1.38 4.73
N VAL A 126 13.41 0.43 4.27
CA VAL A 126 13.32 -0.11 2.91
C VAL A 126 13.05 -1.60 3.02
N ILE A 127 12.05 -2.05 2.31
CA ILE A 127 11.68 -3.46 2.22
C ILE A 127 12.10 -3.96 0.86
N THR A 128 12.92 -5.01 0.86
CA THR A 128 13.37 -5.70 -0.34
C THR A 128 13.11 -7.19 -0.20
N GLY A 129 13.19 -7.91 -1.31
CA GLY A 129 13.05 -9.35 -1.32
C GLY A 129 13.87 -10.01 -2.40
N GLN A 130 13.81 -11.34 -2.43
CA GLN A 130 14.41 -12.12 -3.50
C GLN A 130 13.54 -13.33 -3.86
N ILE A 131 13.68 -13.76 -5.10
CA ILE A 131 12.95 -14.89 -5.64
C ILE A 131 13.53 -16.20 -5.07
N ASN A 132 12.65 -17.07 -4.64
CA ASN A 132 12.93 -18.39 -4.05
C ASN A 132 12.29 -19.50 -4.89
N LYS A 133 12.84 -19.75 -6.07
CA LYS A 133 12.28 -20.76 -7.00
C LYS A 133 12.42 -22.19 -6.50
N ASP A 134 13.43 -22.44 -5.68
CA ASP A 134 13.75 -23.77 -5.19
C ASP A 134 12.98 -24.11 -3.90
N GLU A 135 12.12 -23.20 -3.44
CA GLU A 135 11.28 -23.33 -2.24
C GLU A 135 12.11 -23.65 -0.97
N ASP A 136 13.28 -23.02 -0.90
CA ASP A 136 14.24 -23.18 0.18
C ASP A 136 13.78 -22.43 1.43
N ASN A 137 13.54 -23.14 2.51
CA ASN A 137 13.12 -22.57 3.80
C ASN A 137 14.25 -21.80 4.52
N ASP A 138 15.50 -22.03 4.15
CA ASP A 138 16.64 -21.32 4.74
C ASP A 138 17.01 -20.04 4.01
N LEU A 139 16.42 -19.80 2.84
CA LEU A 139 16.61 -18.57 2.10
C LEU A 139 15.85 -17.42 2.78
N GLU A 140 16.53 -16.31 2.99
CA GLU A 140 15.91 -15.04 3.40
C GLU A 140 15.16 -14.44 2.22
N VAL A 141 13.83 -14.46 2.24
CA VAL A 141 13.00 -13.99 1.11
C VAL A 141 12.65 -12.51 1.23
N TYR A 142 12.45 -12.02 2.43
CA TYR A 142 12.17 -10.60 2.68
C TYR A 142 13.22 -10.02 3.61
N ARG A 143 13.63 -8.77 3.34
CA ARG A 143 14.53 -8.00 4.20
C ARG A 143 13.96 -6.63 4.47
N ILE A 144 13.97 -6.24 5.74
CA ILE A 144 13.62 -4.91 6.21
C ILE A 144 14.91 -4.26 6.69
N THR A 145 15.29 -3.15 6.07
CA THR A 145 16.49 -2.41 6.43
C THR A 145 16.14 -1.04 6.96
N LYS A 146 16.68 -0.73 8.13
CA LYS A 146 16.54 0.55 8.83
C LYS A 146 17.73 1.43 8.54
N TYR A 147 17.47 2.69 8.19
CA TYR A 147 18.46 3.73 7.94
C TYR A 147 18.19 4.95 8.84
N ASP A 148 19.25 5.69 9.16
CA ASP A 148 19.11 7.03 9.73
C ASP A 148 18.66 8.04 8.65
N LYS A 149 18.41 9.29 9.06
CA LYS A 149 18.00 10.36 8.15
C LYS A 149 19.08 10.78 7.12
N LYS A 150 20.31 10.29 7.30
CA LYS A 150 21.42 10.48 6.33
C LYS A 150 21.62 9.28 5.42
N TRP A 151 20.72 8.27 5.52
CA TRP A 151 20.80 7.02 4.80
C TRP A 151 22.01 6.15 5.18
N ASN A 152 22.52 6.29 6.39
CA ASN A 152 23.43 5.30 6.93
C ASN A 152 22.63 4.10 7.43
N LYS A 153 23.01 2.90 6.99
CA LYS A 153 22.39 1.65 7.46
C LYS A 153 22.62 1.47 8.95
N ILE A 154 21.54 1.28 9.71
CA ILE A 154 21.58 1.02 11.15
C ILE A 154 21.55 -0.48 11.40
N LYS A 155 20.51 -1.16 10.92
CA LYS A 155 20.31 -2.61 11.13
C LYS A 155 19.35 -3.15 10.08
N SER A 156 19.36 -4.46 9.87
CA SER A 156 18.36 -5.15 9.06
C SER A 156 17.89 -6.42 9.75
N THR A 157 16.70 -6.87 9.37
CA THR A 157 16.13 -8.16 9.75
C THR A 157 15.48 -8.81 8.55
N GLY A 158 15.42 -10.13 8.53
CA GLY A 158 14.92 -10.87 7.38
C GLY A 158 13.98 -12.01 7.75
N LEU A 159 13.06 -12.32 6.85
CA LEU A 159 12.10 -13.41 6.97
C LEU A 159 12.50 -14.58 6.09
N LYS A 160 12.61 -15.73 6.73
CA LYS A 160 12.83 -17.05 6.15
C LYS A 160 11.62 -17.95 6.39
N ASN A 161 11.60 -19.12 5.78
CA ASN A 161 10.54 -20.12 5.98
C ASN A 161 9.13 -19.50 5.88
N CYS A 162 8.90 -18.75 4.82
CA CYS A 162 7.71 -17.92 4.67
C CYS A 162 6.81 -18.35 3.50
N ASN A 163 6.91 -19.61 3.05
CA ASN A 163 6.06 -20.15 2.00
C ASN A 163 5.98 -19.28 0.75
N THR A 164 7.10 -18.69 0.32
CA THR A 164 7.14 -17.69 -0.76
C THR A 164 8.12 -18.08 -1.85
N THR A 165 7.65 -18.15 -3.10
CA THR A 165 8.49 -18.24 -4.29
C THR A 165 8.78 -16.88 -4.91
N TYR A 166 7.76 -16.02 -5.00
CA TYR A 166 7.89 -14.66 -5.54
C TYR A 166 7.32 -13.65 -4.54
N PRO A 167 8.17 -12.84 -3.89
CA PRO A 167 7.72 -11.77 -3.02
C PRO A 167 7.06 -10.64 -3.81
N PHE A 168 6.11 -9.96 -3.19
CA PHE A 168 5.38 -8.81 -3.73
C PHE A 168 4.59 -9.08 -5.01
N ASP A 169 4.27 -10.33 -5.29
CA ASP A 169 3.51 -10.71 -6.48
C ASP A 169 2.06 -10.26 -6.37
N ALA A 170 1.62 -9.48 -7.35
CA ALA A 170 0.27 -8.91 -7.44
C ALA A 170 -0.20 -8.12 -6.21
N GLY A 171 0.71 -7.68 -5.33
CA GLY A 171 0.42 -6.89 -4.13
C GLY A 171 1.18 -5.58 -4.07
N SER A 172 0.60 -4.55 -3.45
CA SER A 172 1.37 -3.41 -2.98
C SER A 172 2.14 -3.83 -1.71
N CYS A 173 3.31 -3.27 -1.48
CA CYS A 173 3.94 -3.41 -0.18
C CYS A 173 3.63 -2.15 0.63
N ARG A 174 2.78 -2.29 1.62
CA ARG A 174 2.34 -1.18 2.46
C ARG A 174 2.77 -1.40 3.90
N MET A 175 3.03 -0.30 4.57
CA MET A 175 3.51 -0.30 5.94
C MET A 175 2.79 0.75 6.74
N ASP A 176 2.59 0.47 8.01
CA ASP A 176 2.20 1.45 9.02
C ASP A 176 2.81 1.11 10.36
N VAL A 177 2.89 2.09 11.26
CA VAL A 177 3.59 1.96 12.54
C VAL A 177 2.67 2.36 13.68
N SER A 178 2.61 1.51 14.71
CA SER A 178 2.00 1.80 16.00
C SER A 178 3.00 1.53 17.13
N GLY A 179 3.39 2.59 17.84
CA GLY A 179 4.45 2.52 18.84
C GLY A 179 5.78 2.04 18.24
N LYS A 180 6.33 0.98 18.79
CA LYS A 180 7.56 0.35 18.30
C LYS A 180 7.35 -0.75 17.26
N TYR A 181 6.13 -1.00 16.84
CA TYR A 181 5.82 -2.06 15.88
C TYR A 181 5.43 -1.51 14.52
N MET A 182 6.07 -2.04 13.49
CA MET A 182 5.69 -1.85 12.10
C MET A 182 4.92 -3.06 11.61
N ILE A 183 3.79 -2.84 10.98
CA ILE A 183 3.07 -3.84 10.19
C ILE A 183 3.40 -3.63 8.72
N ILE A 184 3.85 -4.68 8.07
CA ILE A 184 4.08 -4.75 6.63
C ILE A 184 3.04 -5.69 6.05
N ARG A 185 2.31 -5.23 5.04
CA ARG A 185 1.33 -6.06 4.34
C ARG A 185 1.60 -6.01 2.84
N THR A 186 1.67 -7.19 2.25
CA THR A 186 1.90 -7.40 0.82
C THR A 186 1.22 -8.68 0.35
N CYS A 187 1.43 -9.05 -0.91
CA CYS A 187 1.07 -10.37 -1.43
C CYS A 187 2.31 -11.10 -1.89
N HIS A 188 2.17 -12.41 -2.04
CA HIS A 188 3.21 -13.27 -2.55
C HIS A 188 2.64 -14.39 -3.41
N LYS A 189 3.51 -14.99 -4.19
CA LYS A 189 3.28 -16.28 -4.79
C LYS A 189 3.87 -17.36 -3.88
N MET A 190 3.03 -18.27 -3.43
CA MET A 190 3.41 -19.32 -2.47
C MET A 190 4.22 -20.45 -3.11
N TYR A 191 4.68 -21.36 -2.29
CA TYR A 191 5.22 -22.63 -2.72
C TYR A 191 4.15 -23.44 -3.46
N LYS A 192 4.60 -24.42 -4.20
CA LYS A 192 3.73 -25.30 -4.94
C LYS A 192 2.83 -26.10 -4.00
N SER A 193 1.54 -26.02 -4.22
CA SER A 193 0.54 -26.77 -3.45
C SER A 193 0.23 -28.13 -4.07
N ASN A 194 -0.59 -28.93 -3.38
CA ASN A 194 -0.91 -30.30 -3.82
C ASN A 194 -1.62 -30.38 -5.17
N ASP A 195 -2.26 -29.32 -5.62
CA ASP A 195 -2.89 -29.22 -6.94
C ASP A 195 -1.89 -28.92 -8.08
N GLY A 196 -0.62 -28.73 -7.73
CA GLY A 196 0.45 -28.46 -8.67
C GLY A 196 0.67 -26.98 -9.03
N TYR A 197 -0.09 -26.05 -8.42
CA TYR A 197 0.02 -24.61 -8.68
C TYR A 197 0.64 -23.85 -7.52
N ASN A 198 1.26 -22.73 -7.86
CA ASN A 198 1.71 -21.75 -6.89
C ASN A 198 0.64 -20.65 -6.77
N HIS A 199 -0.16 -20.70 -5.73
CA HIS A 199 -1.21 -19.71 -5.49
C HIS A 199 -0.66 -18.42 -4.92
N GLN A 200 -1.40 -17.33 -5.06
CA GLN A 200 -1.12 -16.07 -4.39
C GLN A 200 -1.87 -16.00 -3.06
N ALA A 201 -1.29 -15.30 -2.10
CA ALA A 201 -1.94 -14.98 -0.84
C ALA A 201 -1.41 -13.66 -0.27
N ASN A 202 -2.11 -13.13 0.72
CA ASN A 202 -1.61 -12.00 1.48
C ASN A 202 -0.50 -12.42 2.44
N VAL A 203 0.48 -11.54 2.61
CA VAL A 203 1.54 -11.65 3.62
C VAL A 203 1.40 -10.50 4.59
N THR A 204 1.45 -10.80 5.87
CA THR A 204 1.54 -9.79 6.92
C THR A 204 2.74 -10.10 7.81
N ILE A 205 3.57 -9.09 8.08
CA ILE A 205 4.79 -9.22 8.89
C ILE A 205 4.74 -8.14 9.97
N GLN A 206 5.02 -8.52 11.21
CA GLN A 206 5.18 -7.61 12.34
C GLN A 206 6.66 -7.50 12.70
N VAL A 207 7.15 -6.28 12.77
CA VAL A 207 8.55 -5.98 13.10
C VAL A 207 8.61 -5.08 14.32
N ASP A 208 9.38 -5.45 15.33
CA ASP A 208 9.82 -4.52 16.37
C ASP A 208 10.93 -3.65 15.77
N ILE A 209 10.62 -2.39 15.49
CA ILE A 209 11.52 -1.46 14.80
C ILE A 209 12.59 -0.85 15.71
N ASP A 210 12.47 -1.01 17.02
CA ASP A 210 13.51 -0.62 17.97
C ASP A 210 14.60 -1.70 18.02
N GLN A 211 14.18 -2.95 18.12
CA GLN A 211 15.09 -4.10 18.15
C GLN A 211 15.51 -4.55 16.73
N MET A 212 14.77 -4.15 15.69
CA MET A 212 14.87 -4.68 14.33
C MET A 212 14.79 -6.21 14.34
N GLU A 213 13.67 -6.71 14.81
CA GLU A 213 13.35 -8.13 14.90
C GLU A 213 11.95 -8.41 14.38
N ILE A 214 11.79 -9.42 13.54
CA ILE A 214 10.48 -9.91 13.14
C ILE A 214 9.88 -10.68 14.31
N THR A 215 8.78 -10.18 14.85
CA THR A 215 8.12 -10.74 16.03
C THR A 215 6.98 -11.68 15.66
N ASP A 216 6.40 -11.52 14.48
CA ASP A 216 5.34 -12.37 13.98
C ASP A 216 5.18 -12.26 12.46
N SER A 217 4.59 -13.28 11.83
CA SER A 217 4.23 -13.25 10.42
C SER A 217 3.09 -14.21 10.09
N TYR A 218 2.31 -13.87 9.08
CA TYR A 218 1.31 -14.76 8.49
C TYR A 218 1.51 -14.82 6.97
N THR A 219 1.77 -16.02 6.46
CA THR A 219 2.21 -16.26 5.07
C THR A 219 1.45 -17.42 4.39
N SER A 220 0.31 -17.83 4.96
CA SER A 220 -0.51 -18.92 4.45
C SER A 220 -1.85 -18.40 3.93
N VAL A 221 -2.50 -19.19 3.10
CA VAL A 221 -3.90 -18.95 2.77
C VAL A 221 -4.76 -19.26 4.00
N ALA A 222 -5.62 -18.33 4.35
CA ALA A 222 -6.79 -18.65 5.15
C ALA A 222 -7.99 -18.65 4.21
N ASP A 223 -8.55 -19.80 4.00
CA ASP A 223 -9.91 -19.98 3.50
C ASP A 223 -10.75 -20.26 4.71
N ASP A 224 -11.46 -19.25 5.12
CA ASP A 224 -12.30 -19.36 6.28
C ASP A 224 -13.77 -19.30 5.86
N ASN A 225 -14.57 -20.10 6.49
CA ASN A 225 -16.04 -20.02 6.37
C ASN A 225 -16.60 -18.71 6.96
N TYR A 226 -15.74 -17.73 7.22
CA TYR A 226 -16.08 -16.44 7.83
C TYR A 226 -16.25 -15.29 6.82
N GLY A 227 -16.31 -15.62 5.54
CA GLY A 227 -16.64 -14.65 4.51
C GLY A 227 -15.45 -13.91 3.90
N TYR A 228 -14.26 -14.47 3.99
CA TYR A 228 -13.06 -13.95 3.35
C TYR A 228 -12.09 -15.08 2.99
N VAL A 229 -11.58 -15.03 1.78
CA VAL A 229 -10.49 -15.89 1.32
C VAL A 229 -9.26 -15.02 1.08
N SER A 230 -8.15 -15.37 1.69
CA SER A 230 -6.92 -14.59 1.58
C SER A 230 -6.22 -14.71 0.22
N HIS A 231 -6.84 -15.39 -0.74
CA HIS A 231 -6.54 -15.29 -2.17
C HIS A 231 -7.10 -13.96 -2.69
N SER A 232 -6.57 -12.88 -2.18
CA SER A 232 -6.93 -11.51 -2.53
C SER A 232 -5.68 -10.64 -2.42
N PHE A 233 -5.76 -9.44 -2.94
CA PHE A 233 -4.60 -8.58 -3.12
C PHE A 233 -4.72 -7.37 -2.23
N ASN A 234 -3.73 -7.16 -1.38
CA ASN A 234 -3.71 -6.00 -0.51
C ASN A 234 -3.56 -4.71 -1.33
N GLN A 235 -4.27 -3.68 -0.90
CA GLN A 235 -4.14 -2.33 -1.45
C GLN A 235 -3.49 -1.40 -0.43
N PHE A 236 -3.93 -1.45 0.82
CA PHE A 236 -3.44 -0.59 1.90
C PHE A 236 -3.44 -1.32 3.23
N VAL A 237 -2.61 -0.82 4.15
CA VAL A 237 -2.67 -1.13 5.57
C VAL A 237 -2.51 0.15 6.37
N LYS A 238 -3.26 0.24 7.46
CA LYS A 238 -3.17 1.25 8.50
C LYS A 238 -3.24 0.56 9.86
N THR A 239 -2.86 1.26 10.89
CA THR A 239 -2.98 0.82 12.27
C THR A 239 -3.82 1.80 13.06
N GLU A 240 -4.69 1.29 13.93
CA GLU A 240 -5.54 2.09 14.80
C GLU A 240 -5.66 1.41 16.16
N ASP A 241 -5.25 2.09 17.22
CA ASP A 241 -5.33 1.59 18.61
C ASP A 241 -4.75 0.18 18.81
N GLY A 242 -3.62 -0.11 18.13
CA GLY A 242 -2.98 -1.41 18.17
C GLY A 242 -3.62 -2.49 17.29
N HIS A 243 -4.61 -2.14 16.49
CA HIS A 243 -5.27 -3.04 15.55
C HIS A 243 -4.84 -2.79 14.12
N ILE A 244 -4.77 -3.85 13.34
CA ILE A 244 -4.50 -3.78 11.89
C ILE A 244 -5.82 -3.50 11.17
N ILE A 245 -5.82 -2.48 10.32
CA ILE A 245 -6.92 -2.14 9.43
C ILE A 245 -6.40 -2.22 8.00
N ALA A 246 -6.87 -3.19 7.24
CA ALA A 246 -6.43 -3.39 5.86
C ALA A 246 -7.55 -3.09 4.86
N LEU A 247 -7.17 -2.64 3.68
CA LEU A 247 -8.05 -2.56 2.52
C LEU A 247 -7.51 -3.52 1.46
N ASP A 248 -8.29 -4.51 1.12
CA ASP A 248 -7.93 -5.51 0.12
C ASP A 248 -8.84 -5.45 -1.11
N HIS A 249 -8.32 -5.89 -2.22
CA HIS A 249 -9.04 -6.13 -3.46
C HIS A 249 -9.34 -7.64 -3.56
N GLY A 250 -10.54 -8.04 -3.14
CA GLY A 250 -10.96 -9.44 -3.10
C GLY A 250 -11.08 -10.03 -4.50
N ASP A 251 -10.43 -11.16 -4.70
CA ASP A 251 -10.40 -11.90 -5.97
C ASP A 251 -11.34 -13.11 -5.98
N ALA A 252 -11.39 -13.83 -4.88
CA ALA A 252 -12.19 -15.04 -4.76
C ALA A 252 -13.51 -14.79 -4.03
N TYR A 253 -13.44 -14.45 -2.75
CA TYR A 253 -14.62 -14.19 -1.94
C TYR A 253 -14.27 -13.24 -0.77
N PRO A 254 -15.01 -12.14 -0.61
CA PRO A 254 -15.90 -11.58 -1.63
C PRO A 254 -15.10 -10.91 -2.76
N ARG A 255 -15.68 -10.81 -3.94
CA ARG A 255 -15.15 -9.97 -5.02
C ARG A 255 -15.54 -8.53 -4.73
N ALA A 256 -14.68 -7.83 -4.02
CA ALA A 256 -14.97 -6.48 -3.53
C ALA A 256 -13.69 -5.73 -3.15
N PHE A 257 -13.77 -4.39 -3.06
CA PHE A 257 -12.94 -3.70 -2.07
C PHE A 257 -13.49 -4.06 -0.70
N ILE A 258 -12.65 -4.62 0.16
CA ILE A 258 -13.03 -5.07 1.49
C ILE A 258 -12.11 -4.47 2.55
N ILE A 259 -12.70 -3.88 3.58
CA ILE A 259 -11.96 -3.48 4.78
C ILE A 259 -11.93 -4.66 5.74
N LEU A 260 -10.75 -4.97 6.22
CA LEU A 260 -10.48 -5.99 7.23
C LEU A 260 -10.03 -5.30 8.50
N LYS A 261 -10.84 -5.38 9.56
CA LYS A 261 -10.49 -4.88 10.89
C LYS A 261 -10.15 -6.06 11.79
N TYR A 262 -8.86 -6.23 12.05
CA TYR A 262 -8.37 -7.30 12.91
C TYR A 262 -8.55 -6.94 14.37
N GLN A 263 -9.09 -7.86 15.17
CA GLN A 263 -9.45 -7.60 16.57
C GLN A 263 -8.28 -7.76 17.53
N THR A 264 -7.23 -8.46 17.12
CA THR A 264 -6.04 -8.66 17.95
C THR A 264 -5.24 -7.36 18.08
N ASP A 265 -4.94 -6.97 19.31
CA ASP A 265 -4.01 -5.88 19.59
C ASP A 265 -2.57 -6.40 19.42
N PHE A 266 -1.97 -6.13 18.28
CA PHE A 266 -0.63 -6.61 17.94
C PHE A 266 0.47 -5.93 18.75
N THR A 267 0.18 -4.83 19.43
CA THR A 267 1.16 -4.15 20.28
C THR A 267 1.40 -4.89 21.61
N LYS A 268 0.51 -5.83 21.95
CA LYS A 268 0.59 -6.67 23.15
C LYS A 268 1.09 -8.07 22.89
N GLY A 269 1.33 -8.44 21.64
CA GLY A 269 1.82 -9.78 21.30
C GLY A 269 1.75 -10.11 19.83
N LYS A 270 1.63 -11.40 19.52
CA LYS A 270 1.49 -11.88 18.16
C LYS A 270 0.10 -11.63 17.62
N PHE A 271 0.00 -11.18 16.37
CA PHE A 271 -1.28 -11.00 15.69
C PHE A 271 -1.78 -12.31 15.04
N SER A 272 -0.89 -13.23 14.69
CA SER A 272 -1.22 -14.40 13.89
C SER A 272 -2.21 -15.39 14.53
N PRO A 273 -2.25 -15.60 15.85
CA PRO A 273 -3.30 -16.41 16.46
C PRO A 273 -4.68 -15.78 16.26
N GLY A 274 -5.58 -16.51 15.62
CA GLY A 274 -6.94 -16.04 15.34
C GLY A 274 -7.04 -14.95 14.26
N TYR A 275 -5.99 -14.77 13.47
CA TYR A 275 -5.86 -13.67 12.51
C TYR A 275 -7.10 -13.48 11.63
N TYR A 276 -7.60 -14.54 10.98
CA TYR A 276 -8.80 -14.43 10.16
C TYR A 276 -10.12 -14.70 10.88
N THR A 277 -10.09 -15.46 11.96
CA THR A 277 -11.29 -15.78 12.73
C THR A 277 -11.75 -14.61 13.62
N GLN A 278 -10.83 -13.72 13.98
CA GLN A 278 -11.09 -12.53 14.79
C GLN A 278 -10.93 -11.26 13.94
N CYS A 279 -11.70 -11.18 12.87
CA CYS A 279 -11.63 -10.10 11.91
C CYS A 279 -13.02 -9.67 11.46
N THR A 280 -13.32 -8.37 11.60
CA THR A 280 -14.53 -7.79 10.99
C THR A 280 -14.26 -7.51 9.53
N LYS A 281 -15.17 -7.95 8.66
CA LYS A 281 -15.06 -7.88 7.21
C LYS A 281 -16.16 -6.98 6.67
N ILE A 282 -15.77 -5.87 6.04
CA ILE A 282 -16.71 -4.85 5.57
C ILE A 282 -16.54 -4.67 4.06
N PRO A 283 -17.40 -5.29 3.23
CA PRO A 283 -17.41 -5.04 1.79
C PRO A 283 -17.78 -3.57 1.51
N VAL A 284 -16.90 -2.86 0.79
CA VAL A 284 -17.11 -1.45 0.43
C VAL A 284 -17.77 -1.31 -0.93
N LEU A 285 -17.27 -2.06 -1.91
CA LEU A 285 -17.83 -2.11 -3.26
C LEU A 285 -17.62 -3.51 -3.84
N GLN A 286 -18.71 -4.19 -4.17
CA GLN A 286 -18.66 -5.49 -4.81
C GLN A 286 -18.42 -5.36 -6.32
N PHE A 287 -17.76 -6.35 -6.90
CA PHE A 287 -17.43 -6.42 -8.31
C PHE A 287 -18.08 -7.62 -8.97
N GLU A 288 -18.44 -7.47 -10.23
CA GLU A 288 -18.80 -8.56 -11.11
C GLU A 288 -17.56 -9.29 -11.64
N GLY A 289 -17.78 -10.44 -12.24
CA GLY A 289 -16.77 -11.24 -12.91
C GLY A 289 -16.44 -12.54 -12.18
N SER A 290 -15.51 -13.28 -12.74
CA SER A 290 -15.03 -14.56 -12.20
C SER A 290 -13.77 -14.39 -11.35
N THR A 291 -13.57 -15.31 -10.42
CA THR A 291 -12.34 -15.42 -9.64
C THR A 291 -11.10 -15.40 -10.53
N GLY A 292 -10.07 -14.69 -10.10
CA GLY A 292 -8.82 -14.56 -10.83
C GLY A 292 -8.84 -13.50 -11.95
N ASN A 293 -9.97 -12.83 -12.18
CA ASN A 293 -10.11 -11.90 -13.27
C ASN A 293 -10.60 -10.51 -12.80
N ASN A 294 -9.76 -9.49 -12.92
CA ASN A 294 -10.14 -8.10 -12.66
C ASN A 294 -10.84 -7.50 -13.87
N THR A 295 -12.06 -7.97 -14.17
CA THR A 295 -12.85 -7.55 -15.34
C THR A 295 -13.33 -6.12 -15.27
N THR A 296 -13.46 -5.54 -14.09
CA THR A 296 -13.88 -4.15 -13.91
C THR A 296 -12.70 -3.17 -14.01
N GLY A 297 -11.46 -3.65 -13.89
CA GLY A 297 -10.28 -2.80 -13.78
C GLY A 297 -10.30 -1.91 -12.54
N ALA A 298 -10.99 -2.34 -11.49
CA ALA A 298 -11.06 -1.60 -10.24
C ALA A 298 -9.68 -1.49 -9.59
N SER A 299 -9.39 -0.35 -8.98
CA SER A 299 -8.14 -0.08 -8.27
C SER A 299 -8.38 0.93 -7.16
N ALA A 300 -7.81 0.70 -5.99
CA ALA A 300 -7.83 1.65 -4.89
C ALA A 300 -6.70 2.67 -5.05
N GLY A 301 -7.03 3.95 -4.86
CA GLY A 301 -6.09 5.07 -4.94
C GLY A 301 -5.77 5.71 -3.59
N GLY A 302 -6.55 5.43 -2.54
CA GLY A 302 -6.33 5.97 -1.20
C GLY A 302 -7.13 5.26 -0.13
N PHE A 303 -6.59 5.24 1.08
CA PHE A 303 -7.24 4.73 2.27
C PHE A 303 -6.80 5.56 3.47
N GLU A 304 -7.75 6.16 4.16
CA GLU A 304 -7.51 6.95 5.36
C GLU A 304 -8.49 6.61 6.48
N ILE A 305 -8.08 6.89 7.70
CA ILE A 305 -8.87 6.69 8.91
C ILE A 305 -9.15 8.06 9.52
N SER A 306 -10.42 8.42 9.67
CA SER A 306 -10.85 9.58 10.45
C SER A 306 -11.35 9.14 11.83
N ASP A 307 -11.83 10.06 12.65
CA ASP A 307 -12.32 9.73 13.99
C ASP A 307 -13.49 8.71 13.96
N ASP A 308 -14.37 8.83 12.99
CA ASP A 308 -15.62 8.07 12.90
C ASP A 308 -15.80 7.23 11.63
N HIS A 309 -14.91 7.38 10.62
CA HIS A 309 -15.02 6.68 9.35
C HIS A 309 -13.70 6.10 8.85
N TYR A 310 -13.79 5.02 8.08
CA TYR A 310 -12.79 4.61 7.12
C TYR A 310 -13.12 5.23 5.76
N LEU A 311 -12.13 5.85 5.12
CA LEU A 311 -12.30 6.55 3.84
C LEU A 311 -11.52 5.81 2.76
N VAL A 312 -12.23 5.40 1.71
CA VAL A 312 -11.65 4.68 0.57
C VAL A 312 -11.85 5.50 -0.69
N ALA A 313 -10.76 5.92 -1.31
CA ALA A 313 -10.80 6.49 -2.66
C ALA A 313 -10.42 5.42 -3.67
N ALA A 314 -11.26 5.22 -4.68
CA ALA A 314 -11.05 4.16 -5.65
C ALA A 314 -11.65 4.52 -7.02
N ASN A 315 -11.30 3.72 -8.01
CA ASN A 315 -11.98 3.75 -9.30
C ASN A 315 -12.57 2.39 -9.64
N THR A 316 -13.62 2.40 -10.42
CA THR A 316 -14.20 1.23 -11.05
C THR A 316 -14.74 1.61 -12.44
N VAL A 317 -14.99 0.64 -13.28
CA VAL A 317 -15.85 0.82 -14.44
C VAL A 317 -17.29 0.49 -14.06
N ILE A 318 -18.21 0.70 -14.96
CA ILE A 318 -19.57 0.19 -14.84
C ILE A 318 -19.49 -1.30 -14.52
N GLN A 319 -20.29 -1.77 -13.58
CA GLN A 319 -20.43 -3.17 -13.23
C GLN A 319 -20.86 -3.95 -14.47
N ASP A 320 -19.95 -4.69 -15.03
CA ASP A 320 -20.07 -5.33 -16.34
C ASP A 320 -19.10 -6.50 -16.38
N SER A 321 -19.60 -7.67 -16.73
CA SER A 321 -18.80 -8.88 -16.83
C SER A 321 -17.76 -8.84 -17.96
N THR A 322 -17.84 -7.86 -18.85
CA THR A 322 -16.89 -7.66 -19.93
C THR A 322 -15.95 -6.51 -19.64
N PHE A 323 -14.70 -6.82 -19.32
CA PHE A 323 -13.68 -5.81 -19.18
C PHE A 323 -13.35 -5.17 -20.53
N SER A 324 -13.30 -3.83 -20.53
CA SER A 324 -12.76 -3.06 -21.64
C SER A 324 -11.82 -1.99 -21.13
N SER A 325 -10.57 -2.04 -21.55
CA SER A 325 -9.58 -1.01 -21.22
C SER A 325 -9.94 0.38 -21.79
N HIS A 326 -10.86 0.44 -22.73
CA HIS A 326 -11.32 1.68 -23.36
C HIS A 326 -12.49 2.34 -22.63
N LYS A 327 -13.13 1.65 -21.69
CA LYS A 327 -14.23 2.24 -20.93
C LYS A 327 -13.70 3.28 -19.93
N THR A 328 -14.39 4.40 -19.85
CA THR A 328 -14.15 5.41 -18.82
C THR A 328 -14.44 4.81 -17.45
N ARG A 329 -13.51 5.01 -16.51
CA ARG A 329 -13.70 4.61 -15.12
C ARG A 329 -14.35 5.70 -14.32
N ASN A 330 -15.23 5.31 -13.43
CA ASN A 330 -15.75 6.20 -12.41
C ASN A 330 -14.77 6.27 -11.24
N VAL A 331 -14.62 7.44 -10.68
CA VAL A 331 -13.91 7.66 -9.41
C VAL A 331 -14.97 7.83 -8.33
N PHE A 332 -14.77 7.22 -7.19
CA PHE A 332 -15.63 7.38 -6.03
C PHE A 332 -14.83 7.52 -4.74
N VAL A 333 -15.45 8.08 -3.74
CA VAL A 333 -14.99 8.03 -2.35
C VAL A 333 -16.08 7.35 -1.54
N ALA A 334 -15.73 6.29 -0.83
CA ALA A 334 -16.59 5.64 0.13
C ALA A 334 -16.20 6.06 1.55
N ALA A 335 -17.18 6.45 2.35
CA ALA A 335 -17.07 6.61 3.79
C ALA A 335 -17.77 5.43 4.47
N VAL A 336 -17.04 4.72 5.31
CA VAL A 336 -17.55 3.56 6.07
C VAL A 336 -17.58 3.94 7.53
N ASP A 337 -18.76 4.03 8.11
CA ASP A 337 -18.95 4.32 9.53
C ASP A 337 -18.34 3.20 10.39
N LYS A 338 -17.47 3.55 11.32
CA LYS A 338 -16.72 2.59 12.13
C LYS A 338 -17.58 1.77 13.08
N ASN A 339 -18.71 2.32 13.53
CA ASN A 339 -19.58 1.69 14.52
C ASN A 339 -20.63 0.80 13.87
N THR A 340 -21.18 1.25 12.76
CA THR A 340 -22.33 0.59 12.10
C THR A 340 -21.90 -0.20 10.86
N SER A 341 -20.68 -0.02 10.38
CA SER A 341 -20.18 -0.55 9.11
C SER A 341 -20.99 -0.10 7.89
N LYS A 342 -21.78 0.95 8.02
CA LYS A 342 -22.58 1.49 6.91
C LYS A 342 -21.66 2.19 5.91
N VAL A 343 -21.82 1.83 4.66
CA VAL A 343 -21.07 2.43 3.53
C VAL A 343 -21.92 3.52 2.88
N THR A 344 -21.30 4.67 2.66
CA THR A 344 -21.85 5.78 1.86
C THR A 344 -20.84 6.15 0.79
N THR A 345 -21.28 6.21 -0.48
CA THR A 345 -20.42 6.52 -1.61
C THR A 345 -20.75 7.89 -2.22
N HIS A 346 -19.74 8.57 -2.68
CA HIS A 346 -19.82 9.88 -3.35
C HIS A 346 -18.95 9.92 -4.61
#